data_97ae7b53b4adfb540696304fa7bbaf94
#
_entry.id   97ae7b53b4adfb540696304fa7bbaf94
#
_cell.length_a   1.000
_cell.length_b   1.000
_cell.length_c   1.000
_cell.angle_alpha   90.00
_cell.angle_beta   90.00
_cell.angle_gamma   90.00
#
_symmetry.space_group_name_H-M   'P 1'
#
loop_
_entity.id
_entity.type
_entity.pdbx_description
1 polymer ?
#
loop_
_entity_poly.entity_id
_entity_poly.type
_entity_poly.pdbx_seq_one_letter_code
_entity_poly.pdbx_strand_id
1 'polypeptide(L)'
;MAWSAKPSGGYTLGSAESNSNIDEIWSILNSYGYTMEAAAGVMGNIQAESGMNPWRWQGDTVNYDAGYGLYQYTKASAYIQLSGTMPNLSTSGATPGASPDDGSRQTYCFASNELHKWQSGAWRPYWDQNTYATLYSQRSVWLAQFGNGSRITMNQYAQVTDLEAATFFILACFEGPAVPNLSVRYGYAQTIYAYLSGSPTPPPPPQPPVPPTGDGIPLWLLWALKNNLDKMLKT
;
A
#
# COMPACT_ATOMS: atom_id res chain seq x y z
N MET A 1 11.44 13.23 13.86
CA MET A 1 10.79 13.94 12.74
C MET A 1 9.31 13.87 12.98
N ALA A 2 8.48 14.66 12.30
CA ALA A 2 7.05 14.69 12.57
C ALA A 2 6.28 14.21 11.33
N TRP A 3 5.25 13.41 11.55
CA TRP A 3 4.35 12.99 10.49
C TRP A 3 3.67 14.16 9.82
N SER A 4 3.55 14.08 8.50
CA SER A 4 2.71 14.98 7.72
C SER A 4 1.39 14.28 7.40
N ALA A 5 0.27 14.94 7.67
CA ALA A 5 -1.06 14.40 7.40
C ALA A 5 -1.99 15.50 6.87
N LYS A 6 -2.95 15.12 6.04
CA LYS A 6 -3.99 16.02 5.53
C LYS A 6 -5.32 15.29 5.35
N PRO A 7 -6.44 16.00 5.38
CA PRO A 7 -7.78 15.40 5.39
C PRO A 7 -8.09 14.53 4.16
N SER A 8 -7.53 14.86 2.99
CA SER A 8 -7.82 14.17 1.74
C SER A 8 -6.65 14.20 0.78
N GLY A 9 -6.66 13.32 -0.22
CA GLY A 9 -5.62 13.17 -1.22
C GLY A 9 -4.30 12.65 -0.66
N GLY A 10 -3.36 12.40 -1.55
CA GLY A 10 -1.97 11.99 -1.22
C GLY A 10 -0.97 13.13 -1.42
N TYR A 11 0.25 12.92 -0.96
CA TYR A 11 1.39 13.78 -1.24
C TYR A 11 2.07 13.37 -2.54
N THR A 12 2.63 14.33 -3.23
CA THR A 12 3.50 14.07 -4.39
C THR A 12 4.81 13.47 -3.89
N LEU A 13 5.22 12.35 -4.47
CA LEU A 13 6.50 11.74 -4.15
C LEU A 13 7.65 12.74 -4.38
N GLY A 14 8.55 12.85 -3.41
CA GLY A 14 9.64 13.82 -3.40
C GLY A 14 9.29 15.18 -2.79
N SER A 15 8.03 15.44 -2.41
CA SER A 15 7.71 16.62 -1.59
C SER A 15 8.29 16.49 -0.18
N ALA A 16 8.44 17.60 0.52
CA ALA A 16 8.96 17.60 1.89
C ALA A 16 8.11 16.74 2.83
N GLU A 17 6.80 16.79 2.67
CA GLU A 17 5.85 16.01 3.47
C GLU A 17 5.95 14.51 3.18
N SER A 18 6.04 14.16 1.88
CA SER A 18 6.24 12.76 1.47
C SER A 18 7.56 12.22 2.03
N ASN A 19 8.64 12.99 1.89
CA ASN A 19 9.96 12.60 2.38
C ASN A 19 9.98 12.45 3.91
N SER A 20 9.33 13.37 4.64
CA SER A 20 9.19 13.25 6.10
C SER A 20 8.48 11.95 6.50
N ASN A 21 7.41 11.58 5.81
CA ASN A 21 6.68 10.34 6.08
C ASN A 21 7.49 9.09 5.68
N ILE A 22 8.26 9.16 4.58
CA ILE A 22 9.20 8.09 4.19
C ILE A 22 10.23 7.84 5.30
N ASP A 23 10.82 8.90 5.85
CA ASP A 23 11.81 8.80 6.93
C ASP A 23 11.23 8.16 8.20
N GLU A 24 10.00 8.54 8.58
CA GLU A 24 9.31 7.94 9.73
C GLU A 24 8.99 6.46 9.50
N ILE A 25 8.44 6.10 8.32
CA ILE A 25 8.16 4.72 7.95
C ILE A 25 9.45 3.90 7.95
N TRP A 26 10.52 4.42 7.33
CA TRP A 26 11.81 3.77 7.30
C TRP A 26 12.36 3.52 8.70
N SER A 27 12.32 4.54 9.57
CA SER A 27 12.79 4.42 10.95
C SER A 27 12.11 3.26 11.69
N ILE A 28 10.78 3.12 11.52
CA ILE A 28 10.02 2.04 12.16
C ILE A 28 10.37 0.70 11.52
N LEU A 29 10.29 0.56 10.19
CA LEU A 29 10.56 -0.72 9.52
C LEU A 29 11.99 -1.21 9.77
N ASN A 30 12.99 -0.30 9.75
CA ASN A 30 14.37 -0.63 10.07
C ASN A 30 14.53 -1.15 11.51
N SER A 31 13.77 -0.60 12.46
CA SER A 31 13.77 -1.10 13.84
C SER A 31 13.23 -2.53 13.98
N TYR A 32 12.43 -2.98 13.02
CA TYR A 32 11.95 -4.36 12.89
C TYR A 32 12.86 -5.23 11.99
N GLY A 33 14.02 -4.72 11.59
CA GLY A 33 15.03 -5.46 10.83
C GLY A 33 14.75 -5.57 9.32
N TYR A 34 13.91 -4.69 8.77
CA TYR A 34 13.69 -4.65 7.32
C TYR A 34 14.93 -4.15 6.59
N THR A 35 15.28 -4.79 5.49
CA THR A 35 16.24 -4.23 4.53
C THR A 35 15.67 -2.97 3.89
N MET A 36 16.54 -2.16 3.31
CA MET A 36 16.10 -0.94 2.62
C MET A 36 15.23 -1.27 1.40
N GLU A 37 15.56 -2.35 0.68
CA GLU A 37 14.78 -2.86 -0.45
C GLU A 37 13.38 -3.30 -0.02
N ALA A 38 13.29 -4.06 1.07
CA ALA A 38 12.00 -4.49 1.61
C ALA A 38 11.15 -3.28 2.03
N ALA A 39 11.73 -2.33 2.75
CA ALA A 39 11.05 -1.12 3.18
C ALA A 39 10.62 -0.23 1.99
N ALA A 40 11.50 -0.03 1.00
CA ALA A 40 11.15 0.72 -0.19
C ALA A 40 10.06 0.04 -1.03
N GLY A 41 10.05 -1.29 -1.08
CA GLY A 41 8.97 -2.07 -1.71
C GLY A 41 7.62 -1.85 -1.04
N VAL A 42 7.57 -1.85 0.30
CA VAL A 42 6.39 -1.47 1.08
C VAL A 42 5.95 -0.05 0.73
N MET A 43 6.86 0.90 0.82
CA MET A 43 6.56 2.32 0.61
C MET A 43 6.16 2.66 -0.83
N GLY A 44 6.66 1.93 -1.83
CA GLY A 44 6.20 2.05 -3.22
C GLY A 44 4.72 1.70 -3.38
N ASN A 45 4.25 0.70 -2.64
CA ASN A 45 2.83 0.35 -2.55
C ASN A 45 2.04 1.42 -1.78
N ILE A 46 2.51 1.86 -0.63
CA ILE A 46 1.90 2.95 0.16
C ILE A 46 1.72 4.22 -0.70
N GLN A 47 2.72 4.58 -1.51
CA GLN A 47 2.60 5.73 -2.41
C GLN A 47 1.47 5.55 -3.42
N ALA A 48 1.28 4.36 -3.95
CA ALA A 48 0.19 4.06 -4.88
C ALA A 48 -1.19 4.07 -4.20
N GLU A 49 -1.30 3.59 -2.97
CA GLU A 49 -2.56 3.45 -2.23
C GLU A 49 -3.02 4.77 -1.59
N SER A 50 -2.14 5.39 -0.82
CA SER A 50 -2.49 6.56 0.00
C SER A 50 -1.76 7.85 -0.41
N GLY A 51 -0.74 7.78 -1.27
CA GLY A 51 0.15 8.89 -1.53
C GLY A 51 0.89 9.33 -0.26
N MET A 52 1.35 8.40 0.56
CA MET A 52 2.03 8.65 1.85
C MET A 52 1.19 9.44 2.87
N ASN A 53 -0.12 9.52 2.74
CA ASN A 53 -0.96 10.25 3.67
C ASN A 53 -1.61 9.32 4.71
N PRO A 54 -1.22 9.37 6.00
CA PRO A 54 -1.76 8.49 7.03
C PRO A 54 -3.24 8.74 7.36
N TRP A 55 -3.81 9.86 6.93
CA TRP A 55 -5.20 10.19 7.16
C TRP A 55 -6.12 9.92 5.97
N ARG A 56 -5.60 9.27 4.94
CA ARG A 56 -6.40 9.07 3.73
C ARG A 56 -7.44 7.97 3.88
N TRP A 57 -8.69 8.32 3.63
CA TRP A 57 -9.77 7.38 3.39
C TRP A 57 -9.80 6.99 1.91
N GLN A 58 -10.17 5.77 1.62
CA GLN A 58 -10.40 5.32 0.24
C GLN A 58 -11.48 6.19 -0.42
N GLY A 59 -11.14 6.76 -1.58
CA GLY A 59 -12.03 7.69 -2.28
C GLY A 59 -12.24 9.02 -1.55
N ASP A 60 -11.35 9.36 -0.61
CA ASP A 60 -11.42 10.58 0.22
C ASP A 60 -12.77 10.77 0.94
N THR A 61 -13.44 9.67 1.29
CA THR A 61 -14.72 9.66 1.98
C THR A 61 -14.65 8.75 3.20
N VAL A 62 -15.12 9.22 4.36
CA VAL A 62 -15.18 8.42 5.58
C VAL A 62 -16.11 7.21 5.37
N ASN A 63 -15.52 6.03 5.37
CA ASN A 63 -16.22 4.77 5.20
C ASN A 63 -15.51 3.64 5.96
N TYR A 64 -16.09 3.17 7.04
CA TYR A 64 -15.51 2.15 7.90
C TYR A 64 -15.40 0.75 7.26
N ASP A 65 -16.12 0.51 6.17
CA ASP A 65 -16.03 -0.72 5.39
C ASP A 65 -15.01 -0.64 4.23
N ALA A 66 -14.42 0.54 4.02
CA ALA A 66 -13.43 0.80 2.99
C ALA A 66 -12.01 0.88 3.58
N GLY A 67 -11.03 1.25 2.76
CA GLY A 67 -9.64 1.40 3.16
C GLY A 67 -9.36 2.70 3.93
N TYR A 68 -8.44 2.64 4.89
CA TYR A 68 -7.96 3.80 5.65
C TYR A 68 -6.45 3.78 5.86
N GLY A 69 -5.86 4.95 5.81
CA GLY A 69 -4.49 5.22 6.20
C GLY A 69 -3.44 4.89 5.13
N LEU A 70 -2.19 4.83 5.54
CA LEU A 70 -1.04 4.56 4.68
C LEU A 70 -1.23 3.28 3.87
N TYR A 71 -1.65 2.23 4.53
CA TYR A 71 -1.77 0.86 4.03
C TYR A 71 -3.18 0.54 3.51
N GLN A 72 -4.08 1.51 3.45
CA GLN A 72 -5.48 1.32 3.05
C GLN A 72 -6.13 0.09 3.70
N TYR A 73 -5.94 -0.06 5.02
CA TYR A 73 -6.50 -1.17 5.79
C TYR A 73 -8.00 -1.36 5.54
N THR A 74 -8.37 -2.42 4.88
CA THR A 74 -9.76 -2.78 4.57
C THR A 74 -10.14 -4.03 5.37
N LYS A 75 -11.09 -3.98 6.25
CA LYS A 75 -11.97 -2.81 6.56
C LYS A 75 -11.29 -1.89 7.58
N ALA A 76 -11.44 -0.59 7.38
CA ALA A 76 -10.94 0.40 8.33
C ALA A 76 -11.43 0.15 9.76
N SER A 77 -12.68 -0.29 9.94
CA SER A 77 -13.25 -0.64 11.25
C SER A 77 -12.42 -1.67 12.01
N ALA A 78 -11.86 -2.67 11.33
CA ALA A 78 -11.02 -3.70 11.96
C ALA A 78 -9.68 -3.11 12.45
N TYR A 79 -9.06 -2.25 11.64
CA TYR A 79 -7.85 -1.54 12.05
C TYR A 79 -8.10 -0.62 13.26
N ILE A 80 -9.15 0.19 13.20
CA ILE A 80 -9.50 1.14 14.27
C ILE A 80 -9.78 0.40 15.58
N GLN A 81 -10.53 -0.70 15.52
CA GLN A 81 -10.82 -1.52 16.70
C GLN A 81 -9.55 -2.14 17.29
N LEU A 82 -8.65 -2.66 16.44
CA LEU A 82 -7.42 -3.28 16.91
C LEU A 82 -6.43 -2.26 17.45
N SER A 83 -6.24 -1.16 16.73
CA SER A 83 -5.25 -0.14 17.09
C SER A 83 -5.67 0.72 18.28
N GLY A 84 -6.97 0.81 18.54
CA GLY A 84 -7.53 1.72 19.55
C GLY A 84 -7.35 3.20 19.20
N THR A 85 -6.99 3.51 17.95
CA THR A 85 -6.78 4.89 17.50
C THR A 85 -8.09 5.54 17.08
N MET A 86 -8.06 6.88 17.08
CA MET A 86 -9.17 7.69 16.56
C MET A 86 -8.78 8.11 15.12
N PRO A 87 -9.48 7.62 14.09
CA PRO A 87 -9.17 8.02 12.73
C PRO A 87 -9.55 9.48 12.48
N ASN A 88 -8.98 10.07 11.45
CA ASN A 88 -9.44 11.35 10.96
C ASN A 88 -10.86 11.19 10.38
N LEU A 89 -11.84 11.84 10.98
CA LEU A 89 -13.25 11.82 10.55
C LEU A 89 -13.60 12.96 9.58
N SER A 90 -12.64 13.84 9.26
CA SER A 90 -12.86 14.93 8.32
C SER A 90 -12.17 14.60 6.99
N THR A 91 -12.90 14.83 5.91
CA THR A 91 -12.33 14.83 4.55
C THR A 91 -12.09 16.26 4.07
N SER A 92 -12.41 17.25 4.91
CA SER A 92 -12.16 18.66 4.62
C SER A 92 -11.85 19.42 5.92
N GLY A 93 -10.72 20.12 5.97
CA GLY A 93 -10.42 21.08 7.01
C GLY A 93 -9.97 20.55 8.37
N ALA A 94 -9.74 19.25 8.55
CA ALA A 94 -9.13 18.76 9.79
C ALA A 94 -7.68 19.28 9.89
N THR A 95 -7.36 19.80 11.07
CA THR A 95 -6.00 20.22 11.36
C THR A 95 -5.14 19.00 11.66
N PRO A 96 -3.92 18.88 11.10
CA PRO A 96 -2.95 17.88 11.52
C PRO A 96 -2.80 17.91 13.05
N GLY A 97 -2.81 16.74 13.69
CA GLY A 97 -2.80 16.63 15.14
C GLY A 97 -4.18 16.60 15.80
N ALA A 98 -5.27 16.84 15.07
CA ALA A 98 -6.62 16.62 15.58
C ALA A 98 -6.96 15.13 15.71
N SER A 99 -6.29 14.27 14.95
CA SER A 99 -6.34 12.83 15.08
C SER A 99 -5.05 12.30 15.71
N PRO A 100 -5.13 11.42 16.70
CA PRO A 100 -3.96 10.79 17.29
C PRO A 100 -3.33 9.71 16.40
N ASP A 101 -3.98 9.32 15.30
CA ASP A 101 -3.44 8.38 14.34
C ASP A 101 -2.54 9.10 13.33
N ASP A 102 -1.26 9.06 13.58
CA ASP A 102 -0.20 9.77 12.84
C ASP A 102 0.59 8.91 11.86
N GLY A 103 0.16 7.69 11.63
CA GLY A 103 0.90 6.74 10.79
C GLY A 103 1.91 5.87 11.53
N SER A 104 2.41 6.27 12.69
CA SER A 104 3.28 5.41 13.52
C SER A 104 2.57 4.12 13.88
N ARG A 105 1.36 4.24 14.44
CA ARG A 105 0.57 3.06 14.82
C ARG A 105 0.23 2.20 13.61
N GLN A 106 -0.08 2.82 12.48
CA GLN A 106 -0.33 2.11 11.22
C GLN A 106 0.88 1.29 10.80
N THR A 107 2.07 1.89 10.83
CA THR A 107 3.32 1.22 10.45
C THR A 107 3.73 0.14 11.45
N TYR A 108 3.53 0.36 12.74
CA TYR A 108 3.73 -0.67 13.76
C TYR A 108 2.80 -1.87 13.57
N CYS A 109 1.51 -1.64 13.31
CA CYS A 109 0.55 -2.71 13.02
C CYS A 109 0.96 -3.55 11.80
N PHE A 110 1.50 -2.89 10.76
CA PHE A 110 2.04 -3.57 9.60
C PHE A 110 3.30 -4.38 9.97
N ALA A 111 4.31 -3.73 10.54
CA ALA A 111 5.61 -4.34 10.83
C ALA A 111 5.52 -5.52 11.82
N SER A 112 4.63 -5.42 12.82
CA SER A 112 4.36 -6.48 13.80
C SER A 112 3.37 -7.55 13.30
N ASN A 113 2.79 -7.36 12.12
CA ASN A 113 1.77 -8.25 11.54
C ASN A 113 0.51 -8.41 12.43
N GLU A 114 0.17 -7.38 13.23
CA GLU A 114 -0.95 -7.45 14.18
C GLU A 114 -2.31 -7.64 13.49
N LEU A 115 -2.56 -6.91 12.40
CA LEU A 115 -3.81 -7.01 11.63
C LEU A 115 -3.89 -8.25 10.76
N HIS A 116 -2.77 -8.65 10.21
CA HIS A 116 -2.66 -9.76 9.31
C HIS A 116 -2.00 -10.95 10.00
N LYS A 117 -2.52 -11.37 11.14
CA LYS A 117 -2.22 -12.70 11.72
C LYS A 117 -2.80 -13.77 10.80
N TRP A 118 -2.35 -13.73 9.56
CA TRP A 118 -2.79 -14.63 8.53
C TRP A 118 -2.38 -16.01 8.93
N GLN A 119 -3.38 -16.80 9.26
CA GLN A 119 -3.33 -18.24 9.41
C GLN A 119 -1.90 -18.80 9.48
N SER A 120 -1.28 -18.82 10.68
CA SER A 120 0.10 -19.24 10.92
C SER A 120 1.24 -18.23 10.63
N GLY A 121 0.98 -16.93 10.56
CA GLY A 121 2.02 -15.90 10.41
C GLY A 121 2.69 -15.82 9.04
N ALA A 122 2.13 -16.46 8.04
CA ALA A 122 2.66 -16.45 6.68
C ALA A 122 1.65 -15.88 5.68
N TRP A 123 2.13 -15.06 4.77
CA TRP A 123 1.32 -14.43 3.74
C TRP A 123 1.09 -15.36 2.56
N ARG A 124 -0.11 -15.27 1.98
CA ARG A 124 -0.45 -15.90 0.71
C ARG A 124 -0.54 -14.84 -0.36
N PRO A 125 0.02 -15.06 -1.56
CA PRO A 125 -0.35 -14.27 -2.72
C PRO A 125 -1.86 -14.39 -2.97
N TYR A 126 -2.54 -13.27 -3.18
CA TYR A 126 -3.92 -13.22 -3.67
C TYR A 126 -3.97 -13.54 -5.17
N TRP A 127 -3.42 -14.68 -5.55
CA TRP A 127 -3.34 -15.06 -6.93
C TRP A 127 -4.60 -15.81 -7.33
N ASP A 128 -5.49 -15.09 -7.90
CA ASP A 128 -6.48 -15.68 -8.76
C ASP A 128 -5.92 -15.66 -10.18
N GLN A 129 -5.86 -16.82 -10.79
CA GLN A 129 -5.34 -17.01 -12.15
C GLN A 129 -6.10 -16.15 -13.17
N ASN A 130 -7.36 -15.86 -12.93
CA ASN A 130 -8.21 -15.08 -13.83
C ASN A 130 -8.07 -13.57 -13.60
N THR A 131 -7.91 -13.14 -12.35
CA THR A 131 -7.83 -11.73 -11.98
C THR A 131 -6.41 -11.19 -12.12
N TYR A 132 -5.39 -12.01 -11.89
CA TYR A 132 -3.99 -11.61 -11.84
C TYR A 132 -3.09 -12.43 -12.78
N ALA A 133 -3.57 -12.73 -14.00
CA ALA A 133 -2.87 -13.60 -14.93
C ALA A 133 -1.39 -13.20 -15.16
N THR A 134 -1.10 -11.92 -15.27
CA THR A 134 0.27 -11.41 -15.43
C THR A 134 1.13 -11.68 -14.20
N LEU A 135 0.59 -11.40 -13.02
CA LEU A 135 1.28 -11.66 -11.76
C LEU A 135 1.43 -13.17 -11.53
N TYR A 136 0.41 -13.95 -11.83
CA TYR A 136 0.44 -15.40 -11.73
C TYR A 136 1.52 -16.03 -12.61
N SER A 137 1.77 -15.49 -13.80
CA SER A 137 2.85 -15.97 -14.67
C SER A 137 4.25 -15.76 -14.10
N GLN A 138 4.42 -14.72 -13.27
CA GLN A 138 5.70 -14.37 -12.65
C GLN A 138 5.94 -15.04 -11.29
N ARG A 139 4.93 -15.69 -10.72
CA ARG A 139 4.99 -16.25 -9.36
C ARG A 139 6.15 -17.22 -9.11
N SER A 140 6.56 -17.99 -10.13
CA SER A 140 7.63 -18.98 -9.99
C SER A 140 8.99 -18.33 -9.77
N VAL A 141 9.24 -17.20 -10.43
CA VAL A 141 10.45 -16.39 -10.25
C VAL A 141 10.55 -15.87 -8.82
N TRP A 142 9.43 -15.52 -8.25
CA TRP A 142 9.25 -14.97 -6.94
C TRP A 142 9.40 -15.98 -5.83
N LEU A 143 8.67 -17.10 -5.95
CA LEU A 143 8.74 -18.20 -4.99
C LEU A 143 10.14 -18.82 -4.96
N ALA A 144 10.88 -18.77 -6.07
CA ALA A 144 12.25 -19.22 -6.14
C ALA A 144 13.22 -18.44 -5.22
N GLN A 145 12.95 -17.15 -4.99
CA GLN A 145 13.76 -16.34 -4.08
C GLN A 145 13.52 -16.67 -2.59
N PHE A 146 12.39 -17.27 -2.26
CA PHE A 146 11.96 -17.55 -0.87
C PHE A 146 11.90 -19.04 -0.54
N GLY A 147 12.48 -19.87 -1.37
CA GLY A 147 12.34 -21.31 -1.27
C GLY A 147 10.99 -21.81 -1.83
N ASN A 148 10.80 -23.10 -1.87
CA ASN A 148 9.64 -23.75 -2.50
C ASN A 148 8.32 -23.59 -1.75
N GLY A 149 8.20 -22.55 -0.91
CA GLY A 149 6.97 -22.29 -0.15
C GLY A 149 5.95 -21.52 -0.97
N SER A 150 4.66 -21.87 -0.81
CA SER A 150 3.56 -21.05 -1.32
C SER A 150 3.23 -19.85 -0.43
N ARG A 151 4.06 -19.58 0.57
CA ARG A 151 3.86 -18.55 1.59
C ARG A 151 5.18 -17.92 1.98
N ILE A 152 5.13 -16.64 2.35
CA ILE A 152 6.26 -15.91 2.93
C ILE A 152 5.89 -15.40 4.32
N THR A 153 6.79 -15.55 5.28
CA THR A 153 6.64 -14.93 6.60
C THR A 153 7.09 -13.46 6.55
N MET A 154 6.64 -12.64 7.52
CA MET A 154 7.14 -11.27 7.66
C MET A 154 8.66 -11.21 7.81
N ASN A 155 9.23 -12.12 8.57
CA ASN A 155 10.69 -12.19 8.76
C ASN A 155 11.42 -12.50 7.45
N GLN A 156 10.89 -13.38 6.62
CA GLN A 156 11.46 -13.65 5.29
C GLN A 156 11.33 -12.43 4.37
N TYR A 157 10.16 -11.79 4.39
CA TYR A 157 9.94 -10.57 3.62
C TYR A 157 10.91 -9.44 4.04
N ALA A 158 11.06 -9.23 5.34
CA ALA A 158 11.93 -8.19 5.88
C ALA A 158 13.41 -8.33 5.41
N GLN A 159 13.83 -9.54 5.02
CA GLN A 159 15.19 -9.82 4.55
C GLN A 159 15.35 -9.78 3.03
N VAL A 160 14.33 -9.39 2.28
CA VAL A 160 14.41 -9.30 0.82
C VAL A 160 15.40 -8.21 0.41
N THR A 161 16.29 -8.53 -0.51
CA THR A 161 17.30 -7.60 -1.06
C THR A 161 17.10 -7.31 -2.55
N ASP A 162 16.06 -7.84 -3.16
CA ASP A 162 15.63 -7.52 -4.50
C ASP A 162 14.43 -6.58 -4.44
N LEU A 163 14.61 -5.36 -4.90
CA LEU A 163 13.61 -4.29 -4.79
C LEU A 163 12.34 -4.57 -5.61
N GLU A 164 12.49 -5.15 -6.80
CA GLU A 164 11.34 -5.51 -7.63
C GLU A 164 10.54 -6.60 -6.94
N ALA A 165 11.24 -7.62 -6.42
CA ALA A 165 10.67 -8.68 -5.64
C ALA A 165 9.94 -8.12 -4.42
N ALA A 166 10.54 -7.27 -3.64
CA ALA A 166 9.93 -6.66 -2.47
C ALA A 166 8.63 -5.92 -2.81
N THR A 167 8.67 -5.10 -3.87
CA THR A 167 7.49 -4.33 -4.32
C THR A 167 6.34 -5.25 -4.71
N PHE A 168 6.66 -6.29 -5.45
CA PHE A 168 5.68 -7.23 -5.94
C PHE A 168 5.05 -8.03 -4.79
N PHE A 169 5.81 -8.47 -3.80
CA PHE A 169 5.26 -9.24 -2.69
C PHE A 169 4.19 -8.49 -1.93
N ILE A 170 4.40 -7.22 -1.64
CA ILE A 170 3.38 -6.39 -0.99
C ILE A 170 2.16 -6.27 -1.88
N LEU A 171 2.36 -5.99 -3.16
CA LEU A 171 1.28 -5.93 -4.13
C LEU A 171 0.45 -7.21 -4.15
N ALA A 172 1.11 -8.37 -4.22
CA ALA A 172 0.44 -9.66 -4.40
C ALA A 172 -0.09 -10.27 -3.10
N CYS A 173 0.58 -10.03 -1.97
CA CYS A 173 0.28 -10.72 -0.72
C CYS A 173 -0.46 -9.83 0.29
N PHE A 174 -0.35 -8.54 0.16
CA PHE A 174 -0.96 -7.59 1.09
C PHE A 174 -2.06 -6.77 0.42
N GLU A 175 -1.76 -6.07 -0.67
CA GLU A 175 -2.69 -5.14 -1.30
C GLU A 175 -3.77 -5.86 -2.11
N GLY A 176 -3.41 -6.82 -2.94
CA GLY A 176 -4.33 -7.56 -3.79
C GLY A 176 -5.26 -6.69 -4.65
N PRO A 177 -4.79 -5.58 -5.27
CA PRO A 177 -5.67 -4.64 -5.95
C PRO A 177 -6.26 -5.23 -7.23
N ALA A 178 -7.44 -4.76 -7.62
CA ALA A 178 -8.09 -5.17 -8.86
C ALA A 178 -7.25 -4.83 -10.12
N VAL A 179 -6.46 -3.76 -10.06
CA VAL A 179 -5.52 -3.35 -11.11
C VAL A 179 -4.13 -3.25 -10.50
N PRO A 180 -3.24 -4.21 -10.77
CA PRO A 180 -1.96 -4.33 -10.05
C PRO A 180 -1.01 -3.16 -10.26
N ASN A 181 -0.87 -2.64 -11.49
CA ASN A 181 0.04 -1.54 -11.85
C ASN A 181 1.46 -1.70 -11.27
N LEU A 182 2.05 -2.90 -11.37
CA LEU A 182 3.34 -3.20 -10.76
C LEU A 182 4.44 -2.22 -11.19
N SER A 183 4.51 -1.86 -12.48
CA SER A 183 5.53 -0.94 -12.98
C SER A 183 5.49 0.44 -12.33
N VAL A 184 4.30 0.95 -12.02
CA VAL A 184 4.12 2.23 -11.31
C VAL A 184 4.60 2.11 -9.87
N ARG A 185 4.18 1.06 -9.16
CA ARG A 185 4.59 0.81 -7.78
C ARG A 185 6.10 0.58 -7.66
N TYR A 186 6.65 -0.17 -8.59
CA TYR A 186 8.10 -0.39 -8.66
C TYR A 186 8.87 0.90 -8.94
N GLY A 187 8.39 1.74 -9.85
CA GLY A 187 8.98 3.06 -10.08
C GLY A 187 8.95 3.97 -8.84
N TYR A 188 7.88 3.91 -8.05
CA TYR A 188 7.83 4.58 -6.74
C TYR A 188 8.86 3.99 -5.77
N ALA A 189 8.94 2.66 -5.69
CA ALA A 189 9.91 1.99 -4.84
C ALA A 189 11.35 2.34 -5.20
N GLN A 190 11.69 2.42 -6.50
CA GLN A 190 13.02 2.84 -6.97
C GLN A 190 13.34 4.28 -6.54
N THR A 191 12.38 5.19 -6.66
CA THR A 191 12.56 6.59 -6.25
C THR A 191 12.78 6.70 -4.74
N ILE A 192 12.02 5.94 -3.95
CA ILE A 192 12.15 5.91 -2.49
C ILE A 192 13.47 5.26 -2.07
N TYR A 193 13.85 4.15 -2.69
CA TYR A 193 15.14 3.51 -2.44
C TYR A 193 16.32 4.44 -2.72
N ALA A 194 16.27 5.16 -3.85
CA ALA A 194 17.30 6.15 -4.18
C ALA A 194 17.37 7.26 -3.14
N TYR A 195 16.23 7.76 -2.68
CA TYR A 195 16.17 8.76 -1.61
C TYR A 195 16.82 8.25 -0.31
N LEU A 196 16.44 7.06 0.15
CA LEU A 196 16.96 6.47 1.38
C LEU A 196 18.45 6.12 1.31
N SER A 197 18.93 5.69 0.16
CA SER A 197 20.33 5.33 -0.07
C SER A 197 21.25 6.55 -0.30
N GLY A 198 20.69 7.74 -0.43
CA GLY A 198 21.43 8.94 -0.84
C GLY A 198 21.92 8.88 -2.29
N SER A 199 21.40 7.98 -3.10
CA SER A 199 21.74 7.84 -4.52
C SER A 199 20.97 8.86 -5.38
N PRO A 200 21.46 9.21 -6.59
CA PRO A 200 20.69 10.04 -7.51
C PRO A 200 19.30 9.42 -7.77
N THR A 201 18.26 10.23 -7.58
CA THR A 201 16.88 9.76 -7.81
C THR A 201 16.69 9.38 -9.28
N PRO A 202 16.18 8.18 -9.59
CA PRO A 202 15.79 7.83 -10.96
C PRO A 202 14.74 8.82 -11.50
N PRO A 203 14.63 8.99 -12.80
CA PRO A 203 13.54 9.79 -13.35
C PRO A 203 12.20 9.22 -12.87
N PRO A 204 11.22 10.09 -12.55
CA PRO A 204 9.92 9.63 -12.06
C PRO A 204 9.31 8.67 -13.08
N PRO A 205 8.64 7.60 -12.60
CA PRO A 205 7.98 6.67 -13.49
C PRO A 205 6.98 7.41 -14.38
N PRO A 206 6.79 6.99 -15.64
CA PRO A 206 5.81 7.59 -16.50
C PRO A 206 4.46 7.57 -15.80
N GLN A 207 3.89 8.76 -15.62
CA GLN A 207 2.56 8.86 -15.04
C GLN A 207 1.59 8.03 -15.89
N PRO A 208 0.68 7.26 -15.26
CA PRO A 208 -0.39 6.62 -16.01
C PRO A 208 -1.04 7.69 -16.90
N PRO A 209 -1.39 7.36 -18.14
CA PRO A 209 -2.09 8.32 -18.99
C PRO A 209 -3.29 8.86 -18.20
N VAL A 210 -3.33 10.18 -18.03
CA VAL A 210 -4.46 10.85 -17.39
C VAL A 210 -5.69 10.39 -18.16
N PRO A 211 -6.69 9.78 -17.51
CA PRO A 211 -7.91 9.41 -18.20
C PRO A 211 -8.40 10.64 -18.95
N PRO A 212 -8.82 10.52 -20.21
CA PRO A 212 -9.32 11.66 -20.95
C PRO A 212 -10.38 12.35 -20.08
N THR A 213 -10.21 13.66 -19.88
CA THR A 213 -11.18 14.53 -19.20
C THR A 213 -12.39 14.69 -20.10
N GLY A 214 -13.13 13.64 -20.27
CA GLY A 214 -14.39 13.60 -20.97
C GLY A 214 -15.35 12.82 -20.09
N ASP A 215 -16.61 13.21 -20.12
CA ASP A 215 -17.74 12.72 -19.30
C ASP A 215 -18.01 11.20 -19.32
N GLY A 216 -16.97 10.40 -19.51
CA GLY A 216 -17.00 8.95 -19.53
C GLY A 216 -16.91 8.36 -18.12
N ILE A 217 -17.84 7.45 -17.83
CA ILE A 217 -17.83 6.66 -16.62
C ILE A 217 -16.46 5.96 -16.49
N PRO A 218 -15.70 6.15 -15.42
CA PRO A 218 -14.41 5.49 -15.23
C PRO A 218 -14.54 3.96 -15.38
N LEU A 219 -13.58 3.32 -16.04
CA LEU A 219 -13.60 1.87 -16.30
C LEU A 219 -13.76 1.05 -15.02
N TRP A 220 -13.22 1.49 -13.89
CA TRP A 220 -13.41 0.84 -12.60
C TRP A 220 -14.86 0.90 -12.12
N LEU A 221 -15.59 1.98 -12.43
CA LEU A 221 -17.01 2.11 -12.08
C LEU A 221 -17.89 1.23 -12.95
N LEU A 222 -17.55 1.10 -14.26
CA LEU A 222 -18.19 0.14 -15.17
C LEU A 222 -17.98 -1.31 -14.70
N TRP A 223 -16.79 -1.62 -14.21
CA TRP A 223 -16.47 -2.94 -13.65
C TRP A 223 -17.24 -3.19 -12.35
N ALA A 224 -17.31 -2.20 -11.45
CA ALA A 224 -18.07 -2.31 -10.20
C ALA A 224 -19.58 -2.47 -10.46
N LEU A 225 -20.12 -1.74 -11.43
CA LEU A 225 -21.52 -1.86 -11.86
C LEU A 225 -21.80 -3.25 -12.44
N LYS A 226 -20.91 -3.76 -13.30
CA LYS A 226 -21.05 -5.10 -13.88
C LYS A 226 -21.07 -6.19 -12.80
N ASN A 227 -20.14 -6.15 -11.85
CA ASN A 227 -20.07 -7.15 -10.78
C ASN A 227 -21.26 -7.08 -9.81
N ASN A 228 -21.85 -5.93 -9.60
CA ASN A 228 -23.09 -5.81 -8.83
C ASN A 228 -24.30 -6.34 -9.60
N LEU A 229 -24.35 -6.10 -10.91
CA LEU A 229 -25.41 -6.64 -11.77
C LEU A 229 -25.36 -8.18 -11.82
N ASP A 230 -24.16 -8.76 -11.97
CA ASP A 230 -23.96 -10.22 -12.00
C ASP A 230 -24.32 -10.90 -10.65
N LYS A 231 -24.23 -10.18 -9.55
CA LYS A 231 -24.70 -10.65 -8.23
C LYS A 231 -26.21 -10.61 -8.09
N MET A 232 -26.85 -9.59 -8.63
CA MET A 232 -28.32 -9.44 -8.59
C MET A 232 -29.06 -10.41 -9.51
N LEU A 233 -28.41 -10.85 -10.59
CA LEU A 233 -29.00 -11.82 -11.53
C LEU A 233 -28.86 -13.28 -11.09
N LYS A 234 -28.12 -13.54 -10.01
CA LYS A 234 -27.91 -14.88 -9.43
C LYS A 234 -28.72 -15.16 -8.17
N THR A 235 -29.54 -14.21 -7.75
CA THR A 235 -30.58 -14.35 -6.71
C THR A 235 -31.96 -14.45 -7.32
#